data_a425e8c71f9629524700702b098addfb
#
_entry.id   a425e8c71f9629524700702b098addfb
#
_cell.length_a   1.000
_cell.length_b   1.000
_cell.length_c   1.000
_cell.angle_alpha   90.00
_cell.angle_beta   90.00
_cell.angle_gamma   90.00
#
_symmetry.space_group_name_H-M   'P 1'
#
loop_
_entity.id
_entity.type
_entity.pdbx_description
1 polymer ?
#
loop_
_entity_poly.entity_id
_entity_poly.type
_entity_poly.pdbx_seq_one_letter_code
_entity_poly.pdbx_strand_id
1 'polypeptide(L)'
;MKIILTGATGALGSHIMFDILEQFITNNIDGKLFLISRNKGKTSAKDRINSILSSDYTPKVLLDFGLEKLTGFLEIIDTDLANINDSFSDKIKDAYFIHAAGLVNLSTDEDQKNKIFKENAEITKAVFKTFSPFIKKFIYISTAFSSGIRKGLIANDFHNLDFELAHRNAYENAKFHSESFVIEQCKILNLPYQILRPSVIGGKMLGLENRYFISKYMVFYLMAKFFHFTAQRKNEQENVRFSINSESGLNIIPVDYVAKIIVNTFERDDIKQLNIVHNQSFNLVEGLQIIMKEVGYANFSIIQKTFDFSYSNTIEKLYYESIGKHLEPYLTAPANEYDTTLLNSILEIPKLDAESFTNMIRYARINNFKDINV
;
A
#
# COMPACT_ATOMS: atom_id res chain seq x y z
N MET A 1 -3.70 -7.34 -25.64
CA MET A 1 -2.77 -7.05 -24.50
C MET A 1 -2.92 -8.10 -23.40
N LYS A 2 -1.82 -8.62 -22.82
CA LYS A 2 -1.90 -9.55 -21.67
C LYS A 2 -1.25 -8.94 -20.46
N ILE A 3 -1.95 -8.96 -19.33
CA ILE A 3 -1.46 -8.43 -18.04
C ILE A 3 -1.69 -9.50 -16.96
N ILE A 4 -0.71 -9.77 -16.13
CA ILE A 4 -0.82 -10.62 -14.95
C ILE A 4 -0.79 -9.70 -13.73
N LEU A 5 -1.73 -9.87 -12.82
CA LEU A 5 -1.79 -9.12 -11.57
C LEU A 5 -1.86 -10.06 -10.39
N THR A 6 -0.92 -9.92 -9.45
CA THR A 6 -1.03 -10.52 -8.12
C THR A 6 -1.55 -9.49 -7.12
N GLY A 7 -2.23 -9.96 -6.08
CA GLY A 7 -2.74 -9.05 -5.04
C GLY A 7 -4.02 -8.29 -5.39
N ALA A 8 -4.74 -8.69 -6.44
CA ALA A 8 -5.99 -8.04 -6.90
C ALA A 8 -7.07 -7.92 -5.82
N THR A 9 -7.05 -8.74 -4.78
CA THR A 9 -7.98 -8.67 -3.63
C THR A 9 -7.50 -7.75 -2.49
N GLY A 10 -6.36 -7.10 -2.66
CA GLY A 10 -5.82 -6.10 -1.73
C GLY A 10 -6.36 -4.70 -1.99
N ALA A 11 -6.12 -3.77 -1.05
CA ALA A 11 -6.59 -2.38 -1.16
C ALA A 11 -6.09 -1.69 -2.45
N LEU A 12 -4.80 -1.75 -2.75
CA LEU A 12 -4.25 -1.18 -3.97
C LEU A 12 -4.55 -2.05 -5.20
N GLY A 13 -4.41 -3.38 -5.06
CA GLY A 13 -4.57 -4.29 -6.20
C GLY A 13 -5.98 -4.28 -6.82
N SER A 14 -7.04 -4.06 -6.02
CA SER A 14 -8.40 -3.89 -6.55
C SER A 14 -8.53 -2.62 -7.39
N HIS A 15 -7.92 -1.52 -7.00
CA HIS A 15 -7.90 -0.29 -7.80
C HIS A 15 -7.07 -0.43 -9.08
N ILE A 16 -5.94 -1.15 -9.05
CA ILE A 16 -5.17 -1.48 -10.26
C ILE A 16 -6.04 -2.31 -11.22
N MET A 17 -6.75 -3.32 -10.71
CA MET A 17 -7.68 -4.12 -11.51
C MET A 17 -8.78 -3.26 -12.14
N PHE A 18 -9.38 -2.36 -11.38
CA PHE A 18 -10.42 -1.46 -11.89
C PHE A 18 -9.89 -0.56 -13.01
N ASP A 19 -8.75 0.09 -12.82
CA ASP A 19 -8.16 0.99 -13.80
C ASP A 19 -7.74 0.25 -15.10
N ILE A 20 -7.21 -0.99 -15.00
CA ILE A 20 -6.91 -1.82 -16.18
C ILE A 20 -8.19 -2.17 -16.94
N LEU A 21 -9.23 -2.61 -16.25
CA LEU A 21 -10.52 -2.94 -16.88
C LEU A 21 -11.18 -1.71 -17.52
N GLU A 22 -11.12 -0.56 -16.84
CA GLU A 22 -11.59 0.71 -17.40
C GLU A 22 -10.85 1.07 -18.69
N GLN A 23 -9.52 0.93 -18.73
CA GLN A 23 -8.75 1.15 -19.95
C GLN A 23 -9.12 0.17 -21.06
N PHE A 24 -9.34 -1.12 -20.76
CA PHE A 24 -9.77 -2.08 -21.78
C PHE A 24 -11.10 -1.68 -22.41
N ILE A 25 -12.05 -1.20 -21.60
CA ILE A 25 -13.37 -0.77 -22.09
C ILE A 25 -13.28 0.54 -22.86
N THR A 26 -12.70 1.57 -22.24
CA THR A 26 -12.73 2.94 -22.79
C THR A 26 -11.90 3.10 -24.05
N ASN A 27 -10.79 2.36 -24.16
CA ASN A 27 -9.88 2.40 -25.30
C ASN A 27 -10.11 1.24 -26.28
N ASN A 28 -11.15 0.43 -26.07
CA ASN A 28 -11.48 -0.74 -26.89
C ASN A 28 -10.26 -1.67 -27.11
N ILE A 29 -9.54 -1.95 -26.01
CA ILE A 29 -8.35 -2.80 -26.06
C ILE A 29 -8.77 -4.26 -26.02
N ASP A 30 -8.33 -5.06 -27.00
CA ASP A 30 -8.38 -6.51 -26.93
C ASP A 30 -7.36 -6.98 -25.87
N GLY A 31 -7.83 -7.08 -24.61
CA GLY A 31 -7.03 -7.33 -23.44
C GLY A 31 -7.48 -8.54 -22.64
N LYS A 32 -6.51 -9.20 -21.99
CA LYS A 32 -6.76 -10.26 -21.01
C LYS A 32 -5.99 -10.00 -19.74
N LEU A 33 -6.70 -9.97 -18.61
CA LEU A 33 -6.16 -9.77 -17.28
C LEU A 33 -6.17 -11.10 -16.52
N PHE A 34 -5.00 -11.63 -16.24
CA PHE A 34 -4.80 -12.85 -15.45
C PHE A 34 -4.64 -12.45 -13.98
N LEU A 35 -5.55 -12.90 -13.13
CA LEU A 35 -5.56 -12.61 -11.70
C LEU A 35 -5.08 -13.83 -10.93
N ILE A 36 -3.88 -13.75 -10.34
CA ILE A 36 -3.39 -14.80 -9.45
C ILE A 36 -3.93 -14.52 -8.05
N SER A 37 -4.84 -15.36 -7.59
CA SER A 37 -5.50 -15.23 -6.29
C SER A 37 -5.77 -16.60 -5.70
N ARG A 38 -5.72 -16.71 -4.37
CA ARG A 38 -6.02 -17.95 -3.66
C ARG A 38 -7.42 -17.95 -3.06
N ASN A 39 -7.95 -19.11 -2.82
CA ASN A 39 -9.13 -19.27 -1.98
C ASN A 39 -8.87 -18.75 -0.56
N LYS A 40 -9.89 -18.30 0.14
CA LYS A 40 -9.81 -17.82 1.52
C LYS A 40 -10.92 -18.46 2.36
N GLY A 41 -10.57 -19.39 3.20
CA GLY A 41 -11.55 -20.18 3.93
C GLY A 41 -12.45 -20.95 2.96
N LYS A 42 -13.75 -20.66 2.99
CA LYS A 42 -14.77 -21.28 2.11
C LYS A 42 -15.06 -20.48 0.82
N THR A 43 -14.44 -19.30 0.67
CA THR A 43 -14.71 -18.41 -0.48
C THR A 43 -13.68 -18.65 -1.57
N SER A 44 -14.11 -18.99 -2.77
CA SER A 44 -13.22 -19.21 -3.91
C SER A 44 -12.56 -17.92 -4.38
N ALA A 45 -11.41 -18.04 -5.06
CA ALA A 45 -10.75 -16.90 -5.69
C ALA A 45 -11.69 -16.15 -6.64
N LYS A 46 -12.51 -16.91 -7.39
CA LYS A 46 -13.51 -16.35 -8.32
C LYS A 46 -14.59 -15.56 -7.60
N ASP A 47 -15.15 -16.11 -6.51
CA ASP A 47 -16.20 -15.42 -5.75
C ASP A 47 -15.68 -14.15 -5.09
N ARG A 48 -14.43 -14.17 -4.61
CA ARG A 48 -13.77 -12.97 -4.06
C ARG A 48 -13.61 -11.87 -5.10
N ILE A 49 -13.15 -12.19 -6.30
CA ILE A 49 -13.01 -11.22 -7.39
C ILE A 49 -14.38 -10.70 -7.84
N ASN A 50 -15.37 -11.58 -8.02
CA ASN A 50 -16.73 -11.18 -8.39
C ASN A 50 -17.36 -10.28 -7.33
N SER A 51 -17.17 -10.57 -6.04
CA SER A 51 -17.63 -9.73 -4.93
C SER A 51 -17.03 -8.33 -4.98
N ILE A 52 -15.73 -8.20 -5.34
CA ILE A 52 -15.08 -6.90 -5.53
C ILE A 52 -15.72 -6.16 -6.70
N LEU A 53 -15.88 -6.81 -7.86
CA LEU A 53 -16.43 -6.21 -9.09
C LEU A 53 -17.91 -5.83 -9.00
N SER A 54 -18.64 -6.40 -8.04
CA SER A 54 -20.06 -6.11 -7.79
C SER A 54 -20.29 -5.24 -6.55
N SER A 55 -19.21 -4.70 -5.96
CA SER A 55 -19.31 -3.89 -4.74
C SER A 55 -19.70 -2.45 -5.02
N ASP A 56 -20.25 -1.78 -4.01
CA ASP A 56 -20.65 -0.36 -4.09
C ASP A 56 -19.47 0.60 -4.34
N TYR A 57 -18.22 0.15 -4.11
CA TYR A 57 -17.03 0.95 -4.36
C TYR A 57 -16.39 0.69 -5.73
N THR A 58 -16.94 -0.21 -6.54
CA THR A 58 -16.54 -0.42 -7.93
C THR A 58 -16.88 0.83 -8.75
N PRO A 59 -15.97 1.32 -9.62
CA PRO A 59 -16.26 2.45 -10.49
C PRO A 59 -17.53 2.24 -11.30
N LYS A 60 -18.36 3.28 -11.41
CA LYS A 60 -19.65 3.22 -12.09
C LYS A 60 -19.54 2.72 -13.53
N VAL A 61 -18.50 3.14 -14.25
CA VAL A 61 -18.26 2.68 -15.62
C VAL A 61 -18.14 1.16 -15.72
N LEU A 62 -17.58 0.49 -14.72
CA LEU A 62 -17.47 -0.96 -14.67
C LEU A 62 -18.81 -1.60 -14.29
N LEU A 63 -19.54 -1.02 -13.34
CA LEU A 63 -20.89 -1.49 -12.96
C LEU A 63 -21.85 -1.39 -14.14
N ASP A 64 -21.84 -0.28 -14.86
CA ASP A 64 -22.70 -0.05 -16.04
C ASP A 64 -22.32 -0.99 -17.21
N PHE A 65 -21.05 -1.37 -17.34
CA PHE A 65 -20.61 -2.34 -18.34
C PHE A 65 -21.12 -3.76 -18.05
N GLY A 66 -21.28 -4.11 -16.79
CA GLY A 66 -21.86 -5.33 -16.28
C GLY A 66 -20.86 -6.46 -16.03
N LEU A 67 -21.07 -7.17 -14.91
CA LEU A 67 -20.15 -8.20 -14.41
C LEU A 67 -19.87 -9.31 -15.43
N GLU A 68 -20.90 -9.80 -16.16
CA GLU A 68 -20.74 -10.86 -17.14
C GLU A 68 -19.74 -10.47 -18.25
N LYS A 69 -19.85 -9.25 -18.77
CA LYS A 69 -18.92 -8.74 -19.78
C LYS A 69 -17.52 -8.50 -19.21
N LEU A 70 -17.42 -7.99 -17.96
CA LEU A 70 -16.14 -7.80 -17.27
C LEU A 70 -15.39 -9.12 -17.11
N THR A 71 -16.10 -10.20 -16.74
CA THR A 71 -15.47 -11.51 -16.61
C THR A 71 -14.92 -12.05 -17.92
N GLY A 72 -15.39 -11.57 -19.05
CA GLY A 72 -14.82 -11.86 -20.37
C GLY A 72 -13.37 -11.40 -20.52
N PHE A 73 -12.96 -10.33 -19.85
CA PHE A 73 -11.56 -9.87 -19.83
C PHE A 73 -10.69 -10.62 -18.81
N LEU A 74 -11.29 -11.40 -17.89
CA LEU A 74 -10.57 -12.00 -16.76
C LEU A 74 -10.26 -13.47 -17.00
N GLU A 75 -9.10 -13.89 -16.50
CA GLU A 75 -8.77 -15.28 -16.23
C GLU A 75 -8.24 -15.39 -14.80
N ILE A 76 -8.95 -16.11 -13.94
CA ILE A 76 -8.60 -16.23 -12.53
C ILE A 76 -7.82 -17.53 -12.34
N ILE A 77 -6.57 -17.39 -11.88
CA ILE A 77 -5.67 -18.49 -11.58
C ILE A 77 -5.73 -18.70 -10.06
N ASP A 78 -6.42 -19.77 -9.66
CA ASP A 78 -6.59 -20.14 -8.25
C ASP A 78 -5.35 -20.87 -7.75
N THR A 79 -4.42 -20.10 -7.18
CA THR A 79 -3.20 -20.65 -6.58
C THR A 79 -2.66 -19.74 -5.48
N ASP A 80 -1.96 -20.35 -4.52
CA ASP A 80 -1.16 -19.61 -3.54
C ASP A 80 0.22 -19.28 -4.14
N LEU A 81 0.66 -18.04 -4.01
CA LEU A 81 1.97 -17.59 -4.51
C LEU A 81 3.14 -18.36 -3.87
N ALA A 82 2.95 -18.94 -2.68
CA ALA A 82 3.96 -19.80 -2.06
C ALA A 82 4.14 -21.16 -2.78
N ASN A 83 3.13 -21.58 -3.55
CA ASN A 83 3.11 -22.83 -4.30
C ASN A 83 2.99 -22.61 -5.81
N ILE A 84 3.40 -21.43 -6.27
CA ILE A 84 3.26 -21.03 -7.67
C ILE A 84 4.10 -21.93 -8.59
N ASN A 85 3.53 -22.31 -9.73
CA ASN A 85 4.21 -23.07 -10.78
C ASN A 85 3.89 -22.49 -12.15
N ASP A 86 4.48 -23.05 -13.19
CA ASP A 86 4.39 -22.58 -14.56
C ASP A 86 3.30 -23.28 -15.41
N SER A 87 2.37 -24.00 -14.78
CA SER A 87 1.35 -24.83 -15.48
C SER A 87 0.46 -24.04 -16.47
N PHE A 88 0.44 -22.72 -16.39
CA PHE A 88 -0.31 -21.84 -17.29
C PHE A 88 0.57 -20.89 -18.12
N SER A 89 1.88 -21.18 -18.18
CA SER A 89 2.88 -20.35 -18.88
C SER A 89 2.53 -20.07 -20.35
N ASP A 90 2.01 -21.05 -21.07
CA ASP A 90 1.63 -20.89 -22.50
C ASP A 90 0.57 -19.80 -22.72
N LYS A 91 -0.34 -19.64 -21.75
CA LYS A 91 -1.40 -18.62 -21.84
C LYS A 91 -0.88 -17.21 -21.63
N ILE A 92 0.15 -17.06 -20.80
CA ILE A 92 0.68 -15.76 -20.33
C ILE A 92 1.88 -15.26 -21.10
N LYS A 93 2.31 -15.97 -22.14
CA LYS A 93 3.48 -15.57 -22.94
C LYS A 93 3.36 -14.12 -23.42
N ASP A 94 4.45 -13.37 -23.27
CA ASP A 94 4.58 -11.95 -23.62
C ASP A 94 3.67 -11.01 -22.80
N ALA A 95 3.28 -11.42 -21.56
CA ALA A 95 2.49 -10.58 -20.67
C ALA A 95 3.35 -9.55 -19.91
N TYR A 96 2.72 -8.46 -19.51
CA TYR A 96 3.21 -7.61 -18.42
C TYR A 96 2.86 -8.25 -17.08
N PHE A 97 3.80 -8.29 -16.15
CA PHE A 97 3.57 -8.87 -14.83
C PHE A 97 3.60 -7.79 -13.74
N ILE A 98 2.46 -7.49 -13.14
CA ILE A 98 2.32 -6.54 -12.04
C ILE A 98 2.26 -7.32 -10.72
N HIS A 99 3.35 -7.28 -9.95
CA HIS A 99 3.43 -7.93 -8.65
C HIS A 99 3.08 -6.97 -7.52
N ALA A 100 1.79 -6.92 -7.15
CA ALA A 100 1.26 -6.08 -6.08
C ALA A 100 0.91 -6.86 -4.80
N ALA A 101 1.09 -8.17 -4.79
CA ALA A 101 0.93 -8.98 -3.59
C ALA A 101 2.06 -8.73 -2.60
N GLY A 102 1.73 -8.66 -1.30
CA GLY A 102 2.67 -8.50 -0.22
C GLY A 102 1.95 -8.36 1.12
N LEU A 103 2.63 -8.69 2.20
CA LEU A 103 2.13 -8.52 3.56
C LEU A 103 2.61 -7.19 4.14
N VAL A 104 1.72 -6.22 4.27
CA VAL A 104 2.02 -4.99 5.02
C VAL A 104 1.90 -5.30 6.52
N ASN A 105 3.04 -5.46 7.16
CA ASN A 105 3.13 -5.69 8.60
C ASN A 105 4.31 -4.90 9.16
N LEU A 106 4.01 -3.83 9.89
CA LEU A 106 5.00 -2.93 10.48
C LEU A 106 5.53 -3.43 11.83
N SER A 107 5.25 -4.68 12.20
CA SER A 107 5.70 -5.23 13.47
C SER A 107 7.21 -5.12 13.63
N THR A 108 7.61 -4.65 14.81
CA THR A 108 9.00 -4.64 15.28
C THR A 108 9.34 -5.88 16.11
N ASP A 109 8.37 -6.79 16.28
CA ASP A 109 8.54 -8.02 17.08
C ASP A 109 9.42 -9.03 16.35
N GLU A 110 10.38 -9.60 17.05
CA GLU A 110 11.36 -10.53 16.48
C GLU A 110 10.71 -11.79 15.88
N ASP A 111 9.66 -12.32 16.51
CA ASP A 111 8.93 -13.50 16.06
C ASP A 111 8.21 -13.29 14.71
N GLN A 112 7.91 -12.04 14.36
CA GLN A 112 7.27 -11.69 13.08
C GLN A 112 8.26 -11.52 11.93
N LYS A 113 9.54 -11.30 12.19
CA LYS A 113 10.54 -10.98 11.16
C LYS A 113 10.61 -12.03 10.06
N ASN A 114 10.73 -13.30 10.43
CA ASN A 114 10.84 -14.39 9.46
C ASN A 114 9.61 -14.51 8.57
N LYS A 115 8.41 -14.35 9.16
CA LYS A 115 7.16 -14.37 8.41
C LYS A 115 7.07 -13.20 7.44
N ILE A 116 7.41 -11.99 7.89
CA ILE A 116 7.40 -10.78 7.06
C ILE A 116 8.37 -10.94 5.88
N PHE A 117 9.57 -11.44 6.13
CA PHE A 117 10.58 -11.65 5.11
C PHE A 117 10.15 -12.72 4.10
N LYS A 118 9.61 -13.84 4.56
CA LYS A 118 9.06 -14.90 3.70
C LYS A 118 7.94 -14.38 2.79
N GLU A 119 6.94 -13.73 3.37
CA GLU A 119 5.75 -13.25 2.63
C GLU A 119 6.05 -12.10 1.64
N ASN A 120 7.15 -11.38 1.80
CA ASN A 120 7.53 -10.29 0.90
C ASN A 120 8.72 -10.64 0.01
N ALA A 121 9.84 -11.11 0.57
CA ALA A 121 11.05 -11.32 -0.20
C ALA A 121 11.11 -12.69 -0.88
N GLU A 122 10.85 -13.78 -0.14
CA GLU A 122 10.98 -15.13 -0.70
C GLU A 122 9.87 -15.43 -1.71
N ILE A 123 8.63 -15.00 -1.45
CA ILE A 123 7.53 -15.13 -2.41
C ILE A 123 7.82 -14.31 -3.67
N THR A 124 8.33 -13.08 -3.56
CA THR A 124 8.72 -12.28 -4.72
C THR A 124 9.78 -13.00 -5.56
N LYS A 125 10.80 -13.61 -4.91
CA LYS A 125 11.83 -14.40 -5.60
C LYS A 125 11.25 -15.63 -6.32
N ALA A 126 10.33 -16.35 -5.67
CA ALA A 126 9.67 -17.51 -6.27
C ALA A 126 8.83 -17.11 -7.48
N VAL A 127 7.97 -16.10 -7.34
CA VAL A 127 7.16 -15.54 -8.41
C VAL A 127 8.02 -15.08 -9.59
N PHE A 128 9.07 -14.31 -9.32
CA PHE A 128 9.98 -13.85 -10.37
C PHE A 128 10.61 -15.02 -11.13
N LYS A 129 11.19 -16.01 -10.42
CA LYS A 129 11.83 -17.18 -11.04
C LYS A 129 10.85 -17.99 -11.90
N THR A 130 9.60 -18.14 -11.44
CA THR A 130 8.58 -18.88 -12.18
C THR A 130 8.19 -18.17 -13.48
N PHE A 131 8.03 -16.85 -13.45
CA PHE A 131 7.41 -16.14 -14.57
C PHE A 131 8.38 -15.40 -15.49
N SER A 132 9.59 -15.07 -15.03
CA SER A 132 10.55 -14.29 -15.84
C SER A 132 10.83 -14.88 -17.24
N PRO A 133 10.77 -16.21 -17.52
CA PRO A 133 10.97 -16.73 -18.85
C PRO A 133 9.81 -16.45 -19.83
N PHE A 134 8.62 -16.10 -19.33
CA PHE A 134 7.39 -16.02 -20.13
C PHE A 134 6.84 -14.61 -20.30
N ILE A 135 7.38 -13.65 -19.54
CA ILE A 135 6.87 -12.27 -19.51
C ILE A 135 7.78 -11.32 -20.27
N LYS A 136 7.22 -10.22 -20.72
CA LYS A 136 8.00 -9.17 -21.41
C LYS A 136 8.46 -8.04 -20.51
N LYS A 137 7.88 -7.90 -19.30
CA LYS A 137 8.28 -6.90 -18.30
C LYS A 137 7.78 -7.27 -16.92
N PHE A 138 8.60 -7.07 -15.89
CA PHE A 138 8.25 -7.28 -14.49
C PHE A 138 8.08 -5.95 -13.78
N ILE A 139 6.88 -5.68 -13.25
CA ILE A 139 6.52 -4.47 -12.51
C ILE A 139 6.35 -4.84 -11.04
N TYR A 140 7.24 -4.39 -10.19
CA TYR A 140 7.22 -4.67 -8.76
C TYR A 140 6.64 -3.50 -7.98
N ILE A 141 5.58 -3.74 -7.21
CA ILE A 141 5.01 -2.74 -6.31
C ILE A 141 5.68 -2.88 -4.95
N SER A 142 6.51 -1.90 -4.64
CA SER A 142 7.26 -1.82 -3.40
C SER A 142 6.65 -0.81 -2.42
N THR A 143 7.47 -0.07 -1.71
CA THR A 143 7.09 1.02 -0.82
C THR A 143 8.15 2.13 -0.86
N ALA A 144 7.75 3.38 -0.72
CA ALA A 144 8.68 4.51 -0.59
C ALA A 144 9.59 4.36 0.64
N PHE A 145 9.14 3.64 1.65
CA PHE A 145 9.91 3.39 2.88
C PHE A 145 11.01 2.32 2.73
N SER A 146 11.09 1.62 1.60
CA SER A 146 12.24 0.75 1.27
C SER A 146 13.56 1.54 1.18
N SER A 147 13.48 2.86 0.99
CA SER A 147 14.61 3.79 1.07
C SER A 147 15.26 3.86 2.47
N GLY A 148 14.61 3.32 3.50
CA GLY A 148 15.11 3.33 4.87
C GLY A 148 15.13 4.73 5.53
N ILE A 149 15.97 4.87 6.56
CA ILE A 149 16.15 6.11 7.31
C ILE A 149 17.25 6.91 6.61
N ARG A 150 16.88 8.01 5.96
CA ARG A 150 17.80 8.89 5.21
C ARG A 150 17.61 10.35 5.58
N LYS A 151 18.64 11.13 5.27
CA LYS A 151 18.57 12.59 5.25
C LYS A 151 18.60 13.08 3.79
N GLY A 152 17.96 14.21 3.54
CA GLY A 152 17.92 14.86 2.23
C GLY A 152 16.96 14.24 1.24
N LEU A 153 17.03 14.70 -0.01
CA LEU A 153 16.12 14.33 -1.07
C LEU A 153 16.38 12.91 -1.57
N ILE A 154 15.34 12.08 -1.59
CA ILE A 154 15.39 10.70 -2.05
C ILE A 154 15.04 10.65 -3.54
N ALA A 155 16.03 10.33 -4.36
CA ALA A 155 15.85 10.15 -5.80
C ALA A 155 15.07 8.88 -6.13
N ASN A 156 14.51 8.80 -7.34
CA ASN A 156 13.79 7.62 -7.79
C ASN A 156 14.69 6.38 -7.93
N ASP A 157 15.96 6.54 -8.23
CA ASP A 157 16.94 5.48 -8.50
C ASP A 157 17.93 5.25 -7.35
N PHE A 158 17.51 5.43 -6.12
CA PHE A 158 18.38 5.40 -4.94
C PHE A 158 19.17 4.09 -4.73
N HIS A 159 18.81 2.99 -5.38
CA HIS A 159 19.60 1.76 -5.38
C HIS A 159 20.98 1.87 -6.04
N ASN A 160 21.22 2.97 -6.77
CA ASN A 160 22.52 3.24 -7.36
C ASN A 160 23.51 3.85 -6.33
N LEU A 161 23.06 4.11 -5.11
CA LEU A 161 23.88 4.66 -4.04
C LEU A 161 24.51 3.53 -3.21
N ASP A 162 25.81 3.61 -3.01
CA ASP A 162 26.62 2.59 -2.35
C ASP A 162 26.73 2.87 -0.85
N PHE A 163 25.69 2.54 -0.07
CA PHE A 163 25.75 2.64 1.40
C PHE A 163 24.71 1.69 2.08
N GLU A 164 25.06 1.30 3.29
CA GLU A 164 24.22 0.47 4.13
C GLU A 164 23.00 1.25 4.63
N LEU A 165 21.80 0.68 4.45
CA LEU A 165 20.54 1.30 4.83
C LEU A 165 20.03 0.73 6.14
N ALA A 166 19.76 1.60 7.10
CA ALA A 166 18.99 1.27 8.27
C ALA A 166 17.49 1.34 7.95
N HIS A 167 16.77 0.26 8.28
CA HIS A 167 15.31 0.18 8.12
C HIS A 167 14.61 0.18 9.48
N ARG A 168 13.41 0.74 9.54
CA ARG A 168 12.64 0.85 10.79
C ARG A 168 12.09 -0.51 11.25
N ASN A 169 11.85 -1.42 10.31
CA ASN A 169 11.28 -2.74 10.58
C ASN A 169 11.62 -3.75 9.47
N ALA A 170 11.26 -5.01 9.71
CA ALA A 170 11.50 -6.11 8.77
C ALA A 170 10.74 -5.96 7.44
N TYR A 171 9.61 -5.24 7.41
CA TYR A 171 8.86 -5.00 6.18
C TYR A 171 9.62 -4.11 5.20
N GLU A 172 10.13 -2.96 5.67
CA GLU A 172 10.96 -2.07 4.84
C GLU A 172 12.18 -2.79 4.30
N ASN A 173 12.87 -3.54 5.17
CA ASN A 173 14.05 -4.32 4.82
C ASN A 173 13.72 -5.40 3.78
N ALA A 174 12.64 -6.19 3.97
CA ALA A 174 12.23 -7.22 3.02
C ALA A 174 11.86 -6.63 1.65
N LYS A 175 11.21 -5.47 1.61
CA LYS A 175 10.88 -4.76 0.36
C LYS A 175 12.15 -4.27 -0.35
N PHE A 176 13.11 -3.71 0.36
CA PHE A 176 14.41 -3.31 -0.19
C PHE A 176 15.17 -4.50 -0.80
N HIS A 177 15.26 -5.62 -0.09
CA HIS A 177 15.89 -6.83 -0.62
C HIS A 177 15.18 -7.39 -1.85
N SER A 178 13.85 -7.30 -1.89
CA SER A 178 13.09 -7.71 -3.08
C SER A 178 13.38 -6.82 -4.28
N GLU A 179 13.46 -5.51 -4.09
CA GLU A 179 13.84 -4.56 -5.14
C GLU A 179 15.22 -4.86 -5.69
N SER A 180 16.22 -5.01 -4.80
CA SER A 180 17.61 -5.34 -5.18
C SER A 180 17.67 -6.61 -6.00
N PHE A 181 16.97 -7.67 -5.56
CA PHE A 181 16.87 -8.93 -6.29
C PHE A 181 16.24 -8.76 -7.68
N VAL A 182 15.10 -8.07 -7.78
CA VAL A 182 14.42 -7.85 -9.06
C VAL A 182 15.29 -7.05 -10.03
N ILE A 183 15.92 -5.97 -9.55
CA ILE A 183 16.82 -5.14 -10.36
C ILE A 183 17.99 -5.96 -10.91
N GLU A 184 18.66 -6.73 -10.04
CA GLU A 184 19.80 -7.56 -10.40
C GLU A 184 19.41 -8.65 -11.43
N GLN A 185 18.35 -9.41 -11.13
CA GLN A 185 17.93 -10.51 -12.01
C GLN A 185 17.41 -10.01 -13.36
N CYS A 186 16.68 -8.89 -13.39
CA CYS A 186 16.24 -8.28 -14.64
C CYS A 186 17.42 -7.81 -15.51
N LYS A 187 18.47 -7.26 -14.89
CA LYS A 187 19.71 -6.90 -15.61
C LYS A 187 20.39 -8.14 -16.20
N ILE A 188 20.51 -9.23 -15.44
CA ILE A 188 21.12 -10.49 -15.91
C ILE A 188 20.33 -11.09 -17.08
N LEU A 189 19.00 -11.11 -16.99
CA LEU A 189 18.12 -11.69 -17.99
C LEU A 189 17.80 -10.75 -19.16
N ASN A 190 18.28 -9.51 -19.14
CA ASN A 190 17.88 -8.43 -20.05
C ASN A 190 16.36 -8.27 -20.15
N LEU A 191 15.66 -8.46 -19.01
CA LEU A 191 14.21 -8.33 -18.90
C LEU A 191 13.85 -6.90 -18.49
N PRO A 192 13.00 -6.18 -19.22
CA PRO A 192 12.48 -4.89 -18.78
C PRO A 192 11.81 -4.97 -17.40
N TYR A 193 12.01 -3.94 -16.57
CA TYR A 193 11.43 -3.89 -15.23
C TYR A 193 10.99 -2.49 -14.81
N GLN A 194 10.11 -2.46 -13.82
CA GLN A 194 9.78 -1.25 -13.06
C GLN A 194 9.71 -1.57 -11.56
N ILE A 195 10.25 -0.65 -10.75
CA ILE A 195 10.06 -0.61 -9.29
C ILE A 195 9.21 0.61 -8.96
N LEU A 196 7.98 0.41 -8.52
CA LEU A 196 7.03 1.46 -8.20
C LEU A 196 6.81 1.48 -6.68
N ARG A 197 7.04 2.64 -6.03
CA ARG A 197 7.13 2.77 -4.57
C ARG A 197 6.09 3.75 -4.03
N PRO A 198 4.86 3.29 -3.77
CA PRO A 198 3.89 4.14 -3.08
C PRO A 198 4.32 4.43 -1.64
N SER A 199 4.00 5.63 -1.14
CA SER A 199 4.07 5.98 0.28
C SER A 199 2.89 5.38 1.06
N VAL A 200 2.54 5.91 2.24
CA VAL A 200 1.37 5.44 2.98
C VAL A 200 0.10 5.69 2.19
N ILE A 201 -0.62 4.62 1.90
CA ILE A 201 -1.82 4.70 1.08
C ILE A 201 -3.01 5.16 1.93
N GLY A 202 -3.60 6.28 1.52
CA GLY A 202 -4.86 6.83 2.05
C GLY A 202 -6.07 6.52 1.18
N GLY A 203 -7.24 6.99 1.60
CA GLY A 203 -8.49 6.82 0.85
C GLY A 203 -8.49 7.51 -0.51
N LYS A 204 -9.43 7.14 -1.37
CA LYS A 204 -9.63 7.73 -2.72
C LYS A 204 -9.77 9.25 -2.67
N MET A 205 -9.16 9.91 -3.65
CA MET A 205 -9.30 11.36 -3.80
C MET A 205 -9.56 11.80 -5.25
N LEU A 206 -9.34 10.94 -6.24
CA LEU A 206 -9.66 11.25 -7.62
C LEU A 206 -11.18 11.07 -7.86
N GLY A 207 -11.80 12.12 -8.39
CA GLY A 207 -13.25 12.12 -8.60
C GLY A 207 -14.07 12.27 -7.29
N LEU A 208 -15.39 12.19 -7.43
CA LEU A 208 -16.34 12.37 -6.31
C LEU A 208 -16.93 11.05 -5.81
N GLU A 209 -16.94 10.01 -6.65
CA GLU A 209 -17.52 8.72 -6.30
C GLU A 209 -16.69 8.01 -5.22
N ASN A 210 -17.34 7.57 -4.15
CA ASN A 210 -16.71 6.85 -3.06
C ASN A 210 -15.45 7.55 -2.53
N ARG A 211 -15.46 8.89 -2.50
CA ARG A 211 -14.33 9.69 -2.04
C ARG A 211 -13.98 9.30 -0.60
N TYR A 212 -12.69 9.19 -0.32
CA TYR A 212 -12.10 8.73 0.94
C TYR A 212 -12.26 7.25 1.26
N PHE A 213 -12.89 6.47 0.37
CA PHE A 213 -12.98 5.02 0.52
C PHE A 213 -11.59 4.37 0.48
N ILE A 214 -11.40 3.39 1.36
CA ILE A 214 -10.33 2.42 1.33
C ILE A 214 -10.82 1.09 1.91
N SER A 215 -10.47 -0.05 1.31
CA SER A 215 -10.97 -1.34 1.76
C SER A 215 -10.26 -1.89 3.00
N LYS A 216 -9.08 -1.37 3.37
CA LYS A 216 -8.30 -1.78 4.55
C LYS A 216 -7.71 -0.58 5.25
N TYR A 217 -7.94 -0.48 6.53
CA TYR A 217 -7.48 0.61 7.38
C TYR A 217 -6.14 0.28 8.03
N MET A 218 -5.05 0.85 7.50
CA MET A 218 -3.68 0.60 7.94
C MET A 218 -2.99 1.87 8.45
N VAL A 219 -1.84 1.73 9.08
CA VAL A 219 -0.96 2.83 9.54
C VAL A 219 -1.72 3.82 10.43
N PHE A 220 -1.90 5.08 10.00
CA PHE A 220 -2.59 6.13 10.78
C PHE A 220 -4.06 5.79 11.09
N TYR A 221 -4.72 5.01 10.26
CA TYR A 221 -6.06 4.51 10.55
C TYR A 221 -6.08 3.53 11.73
N LEU A 222 -5.01 2.77 11.99
CA LEU A 222 -4.95 1.89 13.15
C LEU A 222 -4.93 2.68 14.46
N MET A 223 -4.21 3.80 14.49
CA MET A 223 -4.23 4.73 15.63
C MET A 223 -5.65 5.30 15.83
N ALA A 224 -6.25 5.81 14.76
CA ALA A 224 -7.61 6.34 14.79
C ALA A 224 -8.63 5.28 15.26
N LYS A 225 -8.51 4.05 14.77
CA LYS A 225 -9.34 2.91 15.18
C LYS A 225 -9.20 2.59 16.67
N PHE A 226 -7.97 2.52 17.18
CA PHE A 226 -7.73 2.26 18.60
C PHE A 226 -8.41 3.30 19.49
N PHE A 227 -8.20 4.58 19.22
CA PHE A 227 -8.79 5.65 20.04
C PHE A 227 -10.29 5.82 19.83
N HIS A 228 -10.83 5.49 18.63
CA HIS A 228 -12.27 5.45 18.41
C HIS A 228 -12.97 4.47 19.35
N PHE A 229 -12.50 3.23 19.43
CA PHE A 229 -13.10 2.24 20.32
C PHE A 229 -12.80 2.48 21.81
N THR A 230 -11.67 3.12 22.11
CA THR A 230 -11.34 3.52 23.49
C THR A 230 -12.25 4.65 23.97
N ALA A 231 -12.50 5.67 23.12
CA ALA A 231 -13.38 6.79 23.45
C ALA A 231 -14.85 6.39 23.70
N GLN A 232 -15.30 5.28 23.10
CA GLN A 232 -16.66 4.75 23.32
C GLN A 232 -16.85 4.03 24.66
N ARG A 233 -15.76 3.70 25.37
CA ARG A 233 -15.84 3.10 26.70
C ARG A 233 -16.19 4.20 27.70
N LYS A 234 -17.17 3.96 28.58
CA LYS A 234 -17.74 4.93 29.54
C LYS A 234 -16.78 5.36 30.67
N ASN A 235 -15.56 4.87 30.70
CA ASN A 235 -14.57 5.25 31.70
C ASN A 235 -13.90 6.57 31.31
N GLU A 236 -13.44 7.32 32.31
CA GLU A 236 -12.67 8.54 32.15
C GLU A 236 -11.53 8.29 31.13
N GLN A 237 -11.42 9.18 30.14
CA GLN A 237 -10.32 9.11 29.19
C GLN A 237 -9.03 9.44 29.93
N GLU A 238 -8.15 8.44 30.09
CA GLU A 238 -6.82 8.62 30.68
C GLU A 238 -5.91 9.39 29.69
N ASN A 239 -4.97 10.20 30.24
CA ASN A 239 -4.04 10.93 29.39
C ASN A 239 -3.03 9.98 28.74
N VAL A 240 -2.97 10.01 27.40
CA VAL A 240 -1.98 9.25 26.62
C VAL A 240 -0.92 10.20 26.09
N ARG A 241 0.34 9.92 26.42
CA ARG A 241 1.49 10.71 25.97
C ARG A 241 2.05 10.14 24.69
N PHE A 242 2.18 10.98 23.66
CA PHE A 242 2.76 10.60 22.36
C PHE A 242 4.16 11.17 22.20
N SER A 243 5.13 10.29 21.91
CA SER A 243 6.45 10.70 21.48
C SER A 243 6.40 11.02 19.97
N ILE A 244 6.45 12.29 19.63
CA ILE A 244 6.34 12.76 18.23
C ILE A 244 7.42 13.80 17.94
N ASN A 245 8.09 13.66 16.80
CA ASN A 245 8.90 14.70 16.23
C ASN A 245 7.99 15.76 15.60
N SER A 246 7.88 16.94 16.22
CA SER A 246 6.99 18.03 15.78
C SER A 246 7.34 18.60 14.40
N GLU A 247 8.61 18.48 14.00
CA GLU A 247 9.11 18.94 12.70
C GLU A 247 8.92 17.90 11.60
N SER A 248 8.37 16.74 11.93
CA SER A 248 8.23 15.62 11.00
C SER A 248 6.81 15.50 10.42
N GLY A 249 6.70 14.69 9.37
CA GLY A 249 5.45 14.41 8.69
C GLY A 249 5.38 13.00 8.15
N LEU A 250 4.15 12.53 7.92
CA LEU A 250 3.86 11.27 7.27
C LEU A 250 3.49 11.54 5.80
N ASN A 251 4.22 10.92 4.87
CA ASN A 251 3.86 11.01 3.46
C ASN A 251 2.69 10.08 3.17
N ILE A 252 1.57 10.65 2.70
CA ILE A 252 0.32 9.94 2.43
C ILE A 252 -0.11 10.22 1.00
N ILE A 253 -0.49 9.18 0.27
CA ILE A 253 -0.91 9.25 -1.13
C ILE A 253 -2.24 8.52 -1.34
N PRO A 254 -3.19 9.04 -2.14
CA PRO A 254 -4.48 8.39 -2.38
C PRO A 254 -4.34 7.08 -3.16
N VAL A 255 -5.13 6.07 -2.79
CA VAL A 255 -5.07 4.73 -3.39
C VAL A 255 -5.36 4.72 -4.88
N ASP A 256 -6.34 5.48 -5.32
CA ASP A 256 -6.75 5.61 -6.72
C ASP A 256 -5.71 6.37 -7.56
N TYR A 257 -5.04 7.37 -6.99
CA TYR A 257 -3.92 8.04 -7.65
C TYR A 257 -2.76 7.06 -7.89
N VAL A 258 -2.40 6.25 -6.87
CA VAL A 258 -1.34 5.24 -7.00
C VAL A 258 -1.69 4.24 -8.10
N ALA A 259 -2.92 3.71 -8.12
CA ALA A 259 -3.37 2.79 -9.15
C ALA A 259 -3.29 3.42 -10.55
N LYS A 260 -3.75 4.68 -10.70
CA LYS A 260 -3.71 5.40 -11.97
C LYS A 260 -2.29 5.61 -12.48
N ILE A 261 -1.34 5.97 -11.61
CA ILE A 261 0.08 6.09 -11.97
C ILE A 261 0.64 4.74 -12.43
N ILE A 262 0.36 3.65 -11.71
CA ILE A 262 0.82 2.31 -12.08
C ILE A 262 0.31 1.95 -13.48
N VAL A 263 -0.98 2.14 -13.73
CA VAL A 263 -1.64 1.78 -14.99
C VAL A 263 -1.25 2.72 -16.15
N ASN A 264 -0.90 3.97 -15.87
CA ASN A 264 -0.39 4.90 -16.89
C ASN A 264 1.10 4.70 -17.22
N THR A 265 1.83 3.92 -16.41
CA THR A 265 3.29 3.82 -16.56
C THR A 265 3.82 2.42 -16.84
N PHE A 266 3.04 1.35 -16.63
CA PHE A 266 3.57 -0.01 -16.71
C PHE A 266 4.12 -0.37 -18.12
N GLU A 267 3.67 0.26 -19.18
CA GLU A 267 4.18 0.08 -20.54
C GLU A 267 5.42 0.94 -20.86
N ARG A 268 5.71 1.97 -20.04
CA ARG A 268 6.81 2.92 -20.28
C ARG A 268 8.16 2.32 -19.91
N ASP A 269 9.07 2.17 -20.87
CA ASP A 269 10.41 1.61 -20.63
C ASP A 269 11.43 2.65 -20.15
N ASP A 270 11.12 3.94 -20.31
CA ASP A 270 11.92 5.06 -19.80
C ASP A 270 11.82 5.20 -18.27
N ILE A 271 10.77 4.65 -17.66
CA ILE A 271 10.57 4.67 -16.19
C ILE A 271 10.96 3.32 -15.60
N LYS A 272 12.18 3.22 -15.06
CA LYS A 272 12.63 2.00 -14.36
C LYS A 272 12.32 2.01 -12.87
N GLN A 273 12.33 3.16 -12.24
CA GLN A 273 12.05 3.32 -10.82
C GLN A 273 11.27 4.62 -10.60
N LEU A 274 10.26 4.59 -9.74
CA LEU A 274 9.43 5.76 -9.44
C LEU A 274 8.92 5.71 -8.00
N ASN A 275 9.15 6.78 -7.25
CA ASN A 275 8.52 7.02 -5.95
C ASN A 275 7.13 7.65 -6.19
N ILE A 276 6.07 6.95 -5.78
CA ILE A 276 4.68 7.44 -5.90
C ILE A 276 4.27 8.01 -4.54
N VAL A 277 4.55 9.28 -4.36
CA VAL A 277 4.53 9.97 -3.07
C VAL A 277 3.89 11.33 -3.19
N HIS A 278 3.43 11.90 -2.10
CA HIS A 278 2.97 13.29 -2.07
C HIS A 278 4.16 14.26 -2.04
N ASN A 279 4.00 15.46 -2.61
CA ASN A 279 5.03 16.51 -2.64
C ASN A 279 5.52 16.91 -1.24
N GLN A 280 4.62 16.87 -0.26
CA GLN A 280 4.88 17.24 1.12
C GLN A 280 4.31 16.18 2.05
N SER A 281 5.03 15.89 3.13
CA SER A 281 4.53 15.03 4.19
C SER A 281 3.52 15.81 5.05
N PHE A 282 2.43 15.16 5.45
CA PHE A 282 1.43 15.73 6.34
C PHE A 282 1.99 15.81 7.76
N ASN A 283 1.93 16.97 8.41
CA ASN A 283 2.54 17.18 9.72
C ASN A 283 1.97 16.21 10.77
N LEU A 284 2.84 15.56 11.55
CA LEU A 284 2.44 14.52 12.51
C LEU A 284 1.62 15.06 13.67
N VAL A 285 1.94 16.26 14.17
CA VAL A 285 1.21 16.88 15.29
C VAL A 285 -0.20 17.25 14.85
N GLU A 286 -0.33 17.91 13.70
CA GLU A 286 -1.63 18.24 13.11
C GLU A 286 -2.45 16.98 12.83
N GLY A 287 -1.82 15.95 12.27
CA GLY A 287 -2.48 14.66 12.01
C GLY A 287 -2.99 13.98 13.28
N LEU A 288 -2.19 13.98 14.35
CA LEU A 288 -2.64 13.48 15.65
C LEU A 288 -3.82 14.27 16.18
N GLN A 289 -3.76 15.60 16.18
CA GLN A 289 -4.85 16.46 16.66
C GLN A 289 -6.16 16.21 15.90
N ILE A 290 -6.09 16.08 14.57
CA ILE A 290 -7.25 15.76 13.73
C ILE A 290 -7.81 14.37 14.10
N ILE A 291 -6.96 13.35 14.20
CA ILE A 291 -7.37 12.00 14.58
C ILE A 291 -8.12 12.05 15.92
N MET A 292 -7.50 12.61 16.94
CA MET A 292 -8.07 12.64 18.30
C MET A 292 -9.40 13.39 18.36
N LYS A 293 -9.49 14.52 17.66
CA LYS A 293 -10.73 15.30 17.53
C LYS A 293 -11.85 14.50 16.85
N GLU A 294 -11.54 13.85 15.71
CA GLU A 294 -12.55 13.12 14.95
C GLU A 294 -13.03 11.85 15.65
N VAL A 295 -12.18 11.20 16.44
CA VAL A 295 -12.58 10.01 17.20
C VAL A 295 -13.14 10.32 18.59
N GLY A 296 -13.10 11.59 19.01
CA GLY A 296 -13.65 12.05 20.30
C GLY A 296 -12.79 11.68 21.51
N TYR A 297 -11.45 11.60 21.36
CA TYR A 297 -10.52 11.35 22.44
C TYR A 297 -9.76 12.63 22.80
N ALA A 298 -10.12 13.26 23.93
CA ALA A 298 -9.63 14.61 24.26
C ALA A 298 -8.36 14.62 25.13
N ASN A 299 -8.10 13.54 25.89
CA ASN A 299 -7.06 13.54 26.92
C ASN A 299 -5.75 12.94 26.40
N PHE A 300 -4.92 13.75 25.76
CA PHE A 300 -3.60 13.35 25.28
C PHE A 300 -2.60 14.49 25.37
N SER A 301 -1.31 14.16 25.36
CA SER A 301 -0.22 15.12 25.33
C SER A 301 0.93 14.65 24.45
N ILE A 302 1.69 15.60 23.91
CA ILE A 302 2.88 15.33 23.11
C ILE A 302 4.10 15.55 24.00
N ILE A 303 5.01 14.59 24.01
CA ILE A 303 6.21 14.59 24.83
C ILE A 303 7.45 14.25 24.01
N GLN A 304 8.62 14.60 24.55
CA GLN A 304 9.87 13.94 24.19
C GLN A 304 10.05 12.72 25.10
N LYS A 305 10.16 11.54 24.51
CA LYS A 305 10.38 10.30 25.27
C LYS A 305 11.79 10.28 25.83
N THR A 306 11.90 9.97 27.12
CA THR A 306 13.17 9.77 27.82
C THR A 306 13.49 8.29 27.97
N PHE A 307 14.73 7.95 28.33
CA PHE A 307 15.16 6.56 28.55
C PHE A 307 14.37 5.88 29.69
N ASP A 308 13.94 6.66 30.68
CA ASP A 308 13.18 6.16 31.86
C ASP A 308 11.66 6.23 31.63
N PHE A 309 11.21 6.17 30.37
CA PHE A 309 9.79 6.23 30.06
C PHE A 309 9.06 5.02 30.65
N SER A 310 8.16 5.28 31.60
CA SER A 310 7.21 4.29 32.15
C SER A 310 5.80 4.70 31.78
N TYR A 311 4.92 3.73 31.56
CA TYR A 311 3.51 4.02 31.28
C TYR A 311 2.80 4.62 32.48
N SER A 312 2.06 5.70 32.25
CA SER A 312 1.35 6.41 33.33
C SER A 312 0.01 5.79 33.70
N ASN A 313 -0.57 5.02 32.76
CA ASN A 313 -1.90 4.44 32.94
C ASN A 313 -2.13 3.24 32.02
N THR A 314 -3.29 2.60 32.14
CA THR A 314 -3.64 1.38 31.39
C THR A 314 -3.84 1.62 29.89
N ILE A 315 -4.48 2.72 29.50
CA ILE A 315 -4.74 3.02 28.10
C ILE A 315 -3.44 3.31 27.35
N GLU A 316 -2.55 4.10 27.96
CA GLU A 316 -1.22 4.36 27.39
C GLU A 316 -0.43 3.06 27.20
N LYS A 317 -0.43 2.19 28.21
CA LYS A 317 0.21 0.88 28.14
C LYS A 317 -0.37 0.04 27.00
N LEU A 318 -1.69 -0.09 26.91
CA LEU A 318 -2.36 -0.86 25.84
C LEU A 318 -2.04 -0.31 24.45
N TYR A 319 -2.02 1.02 24.30
CA TYR A 319 -1.65 1.64 23.01
C TYR A 319 -0.22 1.26 22.59
N TYR A 320 0.76 1.47 23.47
CA TYR A 320 2.16 1.20 23.12
C TYR A 320 2.46 -0.29 22.95
N GLU A 321 1.87 -1.17 23.76
CA GLU A 321 2.08 -2.62 23.63
C GLU A 321 1.40 -3.23 22.38
N SER A 322 0.38 -2.57 21.83
CA SER A 322 -0.32 -3.04 20.63
C SER A 322 0.16 -2.36 19.35
N ILE A 323 -0.14 -1.08 19.19
CA ILE A 323 0.05 -0.34 17.92
C ILE A 323 1.20 0.65 18.03
N GLY A 324 1.32 1.34 19.16
CA GLY A 324 2.23 2.47 19.34
C GLY A 324 3.68 2.10 19.11
N LYS A 325 4.14 0.95 19.61
CA LYS A 325 5.52 0.45 19.42
C LYS A 325 5.90 0.27 17.94
N HIS A 326 4.92 -0.03 17.08
CA HIS A 326 5.15 -0.23 15.64
C HIS A 326 5.09 1.07 14.85
N LEU A 327 4.35 2.06 15.36
CA LEU A 327 4.24 3.39 14.74
C LEU A 327 5.33 4.35 15.24
N GLU A 328 5.84 4.17 16.45
CA GLU A 328 6.83 5.07 17.06
C GLU A 328 8.06 5.34 16.17
N PRO A 329 8.64 4.33 15.46
CA PRO A 329 9.77 4.59 14.55
C PRO A 329 9.45 5.57 13.42
N TYR A 330 8.18 5.74 13.07
CA TYR A 330 7.72 6.72 12.07
C TYR A 330 7.38 8.07 12.70
N LEU A 331 6.83 8.05 13.92
CA LEU A 331 6.43 9.26 14.64
C LEU A 331 7.63 10.07 15.15
N THR A 332 8.75 9.42 15.42
CA THR A 332 9.95 10.05 16.00
C THR A 332 11.05 10.35 14.97
N ALA A 333 11.01 9.70 13.80
CA ALA A 333 11.99 9.93 12.75
C ALA A 333 11.75 11.28 12.03
N PRO A 334 12.78 11.87 11.40
CA PRO A 334 12.57 12.97 10.46
C PRO A 334 11.72 12.52 9.27
N ALA A 335 11.00 13.47 8.65
CA ALA A 335 10.27 13.20 7.41
C ALA A 335 11.24 12.85 6.28
N ASN A 336 10.83 11.92 5.42
CA ASN A 336 11.52 11.67 4.16
C ASN A 336 11.06 12.71 3.13
N GLU A 337 12.01 13.26 2.38
CA GLU A 337 11.77 14.14 1.25
C GLU A 337 12.02 13.37 -0.06
N TYR A 338 11.17 13.53 -1.05
CA TYR A 338 11.26 12.77 -2.31
C TYR A 338 11.26 13.70 -3.52
N ASP A 339 12.01 13.32 -4.55
CA ASP A 339 11.89 13.95 -5.86
C ASP A 339 10.58 13.50 -6.54
N THR A 340 9.68 14.46 -6.73
CA THR A 340 8.37 14.25 -7.36
C THR A 340 8.27 14.85 -8.76
N THR A 341 9.36 15.34 -9.33
CA THR A 341 9.38 16.02 -10.64
C THR A 341 8.80 15.12 -11.73
N LEU A 342 9.32 13.88 -11.84
CA LEU A 342 8.83 12.91 -12.81
C LEU A 342 7.37 12.53 -12.54
N LEU A 343 7.00 12.29 -11.28
CA LEU A 343 5.64 11.91 -10.89
C LEU A 343 4.61 12.98 -11.29
N ASN A 344 4.90 14.25 -10.99
CA ASN A 344 4.03 15.38 -11.37
C ASN A 344 3.91 15.55 -12.90
N SER A 345 4.92 15.17 -13.68
CA SER A 345 4.83 15.22 -15.14
C SER A 345 3.92 14.14 -15.73
N ILE A 346 3.64 13.06 -14.99
CA ILE A 346 2.74 11.97 -15.42
C ILE A 346 1.29 12.31 -15.08
N LEU A 347 1.05 12.72 -13.86
CA LEU A 347 -0.26 13.10 -13.33
C LEU A 347 -0.07 14.03 -12.12
N GLU A 348 -0.78 15.14 -12.09
CA GLU A 348 -0.75 16.07 -10.97
C GLU A 348 -1.14 15.38 -9.66
N ILE A 349 -0.33 15.59 -8.61
CA ILE A 349 -0.56 14.97 -7.30
C ILE A 349 -1.73 15.69 -6.62
N PRO A 350 -2.79 14.96 -6.21
CA PRO A 350 -3.94 15.55 -5.51
C PRO A 350 -3.50 16.23 -4.21
N LYS A 351 -4.01 17.43 -3.95
CA LYS A 351 -3.72 18.17 -2.71
C LYS A 351 -4.24 17.40 -1.49
N LEU A 352 -3.36 17.13 -0.54
CA LEU A 352 -3.69 16.57 0.77
C LEU A 352 -3.54 17.65 1.84
N ASP A 353 -4.64 18.23 2.24
CA ASP A 353 -4.72 19.24 3.30
C ASP A 353 -5.45 18.71 4.55
N ALA A 354 -5.54 19.55 5.58
CA ALA A 354 -6.22 19.22 6.84
C ALA A 354 -7.69 18.79 6.62
N GLU A 355 -8.39 19.39 5.66
CA GLU A 355 -9.76 19.01 5.34
C GLU A 355 -9.85 17.62 4.74
N SER A 356 -9.01 17.32 3.76
CA SER A 356 -8.95 16.01 3.11
C SER A 356 -8.57 14.91 4.11
N PHE A 357 -7.57 15.17 4.96
CA PHE A 357 -7.18 14.23 6.00
C PHE A 357 -8.29 14.01 7.03
N THR A 358 -8.94 15.10 7.49
CA THR A 358 -10.12 15.03 8.38
C THR A 358 -11.21 14.14 7.78
N ASN A 359 -11.51 14.34 6.50
CA ASN A 359 -12.56 13.57 5.82
C ASN A 359 -12.18 12.08 5.65
N MET A 360 -10.90 11.76 5.46
CA MET A 360 -10.44 10.36 5.47
C MET A 360 -10.70 9.70 6.83
N ILE A 361 -10.37 10.37 7.93
CA ILE A 361 -10.61 9.85 9.30
C ILE A 361 -12.11 9.75 9.58
N ARG A 362 -12.89 10.78 9.22
CA ARG A 362 -14.33 10.79 9.37
C ARG A 362 -15.01 9.67 8.61
N TYR A 363 -14.61 9.44 7.35
CA TYR A 363 -15.10 8.33 6.55
C TYR A 363 -14.83 6.97 7.23
N ALA A 364 -13.61 6.75 7.69
CA ALA A 364 -13.23 5.53 8.40
C ALA A 364 -14.05 5.35 9.70
N ARG A 365 -14.24 6.42 10.48
CA ARG A 365 -15.01 6.44 11.72
C ARG A 365 -16.50 6.10 11.49
N ILE A 366 -17.12 6.71 10.48
CA ILE A 366 -18.54 6.44 10.12
C ILE A 366 -18.72 4.97 9.75
N ASN A 367 -17.72 4.36 9.11
CA ASN A 367 -17.70 2.94 8.75
C ASN A 367 -17.12 2.04 9.86
N ASN A 368 -16.99 2.56 11.10
CA ASN A 368 -16.46 1.85 12.27
C ASN A 368 -15.10 1.19 12.02
N PHE A 369 -14.27 1.74 11.14
CA PHE A 369 -12.97 1.16 10.74
C PHE A 369 -13.07 -0.32 10.37
N LYS A 370 -14.19 -0.72 9.75
CA LYS A 370 -14.43 -2.11 9.37
C LYS A 370 -13.76 -2.39 8.03
N ASP A 371 -12.75 -3.24 8.05
CA ASP A 371 -12.13 -3.71 6.81
C ASP A 371 -13.13 -4.48 5.94
N ILE A 372 -13.07 -4.25 4.64
CA ILE A 372 -13.80 -5.06 3.67
C ILE A 372 -12.96 -6.33 3.41
N ASN A 373 -13.40 -7.43 3.97
CA ASN A 373 -12.79 -8.73 3.78
C ASN A 373 -13.52 -9.48 2.66
N VAL A 374 -12.89 -9.60 1.53
CA VAL A 374 -13.30 -10.45 0.39
C VAL A 374 -12.42 -11.69 0.30
#